data_c9593c24b1cc897ffb04a9b05d03ddb0
#
_entry.id   c9593c24b1cc897ffb04a9b05d03ddb0
#
_cell.length_a   1.000
_cell.length_b   1.000
_cell.length_c   1.000
_cell.angle_alpha   90.00
_cell.angle_beta   90.00
_cell.angle_gamma   90.00
#
_symmetry.space_group_name_H-M   'P 1'
#
loop_
_entity.id
_entity.type
_entity.pdbx_description
1 polymer ?
#
loop_
_entity_poly.entity_id
_entity_poly.type
_entity_poly.pdbx_seq_one_letter_code
_entity_poly.pdbx_strand_id
1 'polypeptide(L)'
;MLSKIRKNLRAFSFPLWIVAASFIGTIFLVWGKGSVSGPSGNEVATVNGEGITLTEFNREYQNTVASLREKLGDNFRKFVKEDDIKKITLNRLITRKLLLQLAEEEGLKVSDWAVAKYIEEIPAFQENGKFSLELYKKFLESRRMTPQTFEDMVREDLLIQKVLTAVNRAPSVSQFEIKELYKKVFGKRNFKYKLFLSKDFKPQVSQKEIEKFYKNNREIFKKGEKESYYVLKFPKTKEGEERARKAYKLAKEGKFKELMEMKPQPLKDKELIEKVKEKGFSFRSQENGLELAFKLKEEQYKSLNEVRGEIERTLREQKALEIAKKEAESFKGELNEETGKVDVSELVKKLKLLPTTNPEELLNTKVGKKLILPVEGGFAVLVPTTEPEVNEFEEDKLKRLKEFVLNVKRDSDYQNLLNLLRQKATIKVNQSLFRSVQ
;
A
#
# COMPACT_ATOMS: atom_id res chain seq x y z
N MET A 1 20.62 -14.33 -7.38
CA MET A 1 19.15 -14.50 -7.21
C MET A 1 18.48 -13.33 -6.48
N LEU A 2 19.10 -12.68 -5.52
CA LEU A 2 18.52 -11.55 -4.75
C LEU A 2 18.30 -10.26 -5.56
N SER A 3 19.01 -10.04 -6.68
CA SER A 3 18.83 -8.86 -7.51
C SER A 3 17.53 -8.85 -8.34
N LYS A 4 16.95 -10.03 -8.64
CA LYS A 4 15.67 -10.15 -9.36
C LYS A 4 14.45 -9.90 -8.46
N ILE A 5 14.59 -10.09 -7.14
CA ILE A 5 13.53 -9.83 -6.16
C ILE A 5 13.36 -8.33 -5.94
N ARG A 6 14.45 -7.55 -5.97
CA ARG A 6 14.39 -6.08 -5.84
C ARG A 6 13.68 -5.35 -6.98
N LYS A 7 13.64 -5.93 -8.19
CA LYS A 7 12.94 -5.31 -9.34
C LYS A 7 11.42 -5.51 -9.33
N ASN A 8 10.91 -6.49 -8.58
CA ASN A 8 9.47 -6.82 -8.55
C ASN A 8 8.75 -6.41 -7.26
N LEU A 9 9.37 -5.62 -6.38
CA LEU A 9 8.75 -5.10 -5.16
C LEU A 9 7.45 -4.30 -5.44
N ARG A 10 7.30 -3.71 -6.62
CA ARG A 10 6.06 -3.02 -7.02
C ARG A 10 4.89 -3.98 -7.33
N ALA A 11 5.17 -5.19 -7.78
CA ALA A 11 4.13 -6.20 -8.03
C ALA A 11 3.67 -6.91 -6.74
N PHE A 12 4.56 -6.99 -5.73
CA PHE A 12 4.21 -7.53 -4.40
C PHE A 12 3.53 -6.50 -3.48
N SER A 13 3.59 -5.22 -3.81
CA SER A 13 2.91 -4.19 -3.01
C SER A 13 1.39 -4.21 -3.17
N PHE A 14 0.87 -4.65 -4.31
CA PHE A 14 -0.56 -4.63 -4.61
C PHE A 14 -1.39 -5.60 -3.75
N PRO A 15 -1.01 -6.88 -3.56
CA PRO A 15 -1.68 -7.76 -2.59
C PRO A 15 -1.55 -7.27 -1.15
N LEU A 16 -0.42 -6.67 -0.79
CA LEU A 16 -0.21 -6.09 0.54
C LEU A 16 -1.15 -4.89 0.80
N TRP A 17 -1.40 -4.09 -0.24
CA TRP A 17 -2.36 -2.97 -0.19
C TRP A 17 -3.81 -3.44 -0.09
N ILE A 18 -4.18 -4.56 -0.74
CA ILE A 18 -5.53 -5.14 -0.62
C ILE A 18 -5.75 -5.67 0.79
N VAL A 19 -4.75 -6.35 1.36
CA VAL A 19 -4.80 -6.82 2.76
C VAL A 19 -4.85 -5.62 3.71
N ALA A 20 -4.05 -4.59 3.51
CA ALA A 20 -4.09 -3.37 4.31
C ALA A 20 -5.42 -2.62 4.16
N ALA A 21 -5.97 -2.51 2.95
CA ALA A 21 -7.26 -1.85 2.68
C ALA A 21 -8.44 -2.64 3.25
N SER A 22 -8.43 -3.97 3.17
CA SER A 22 -9.44 -4.82 3.81
C SER A 22 -9.38 -4.71 5.34
N PHE A 23 -8.19 -4.62 5.93
CA PHE A 23 -7.99 -4.35 7.36
C PHE A 23 -8.52 -2.97 7.76
N ILE A 24 -8.26 -1.93 6.97
CA ILE A 24 -8.76 -0.57 7.21
C ILE A 24 -10.29 -0.54 7.08
N GLY A 25 -10.86 -1.21 6.08
CA GLY A 25 -12.32 -1.29 5.87
C GLY A 25 -13.05 -1.98 7.02
N THR A 26 -12.49 -3.08 7.54
CA THR A 26 -13.09 -3.82 8.68
C THR A 26 -13.07 -2.98 9.96
N ILE A 27 -12.01 -2.20 10.17
CA ILE A 27 -11.89 -1.28 11.32
C ILE A 27 -12.98 -0.19 11.27
N PHE A 28 -13.24 0.40 10.09
CA PHE A 28 -14.28 1.43 9.94
C PHE A 28 -15.70 0.88 10.13
N LEU A 29 -15.98 -0.36 9.74
CA LEU A 29 -17.29 -0.99 9.91
C LEU A 29 -17.58 -1.40 11.36
N VAL A 30 -16.55 -1.79 12.11
CA VAL A 30 -16.67 -2.16 13.53
C VAL A 30 -16.73 -0.92 14.43
N TRP A 31 -16.03 0.15 14.05
CA TRP A 31 -15.99 1.39 14.87
C TRP A 31 -17.14 2.36 14.61
N GLY A 32 -17.95 2.14 13.57
CA GLY A 32 -19.10 3.00 13.21
C GLY A 32 -20.40 2.76 13.97
N LYS A 33 -20.51 1.68 14.75
CA LYS A 33 -21.73 1.35 15.48
C LYS A 33 -21.43 0.94 16.92
N GLY A 34 -21.42 1.86 17.83
CA GLY A 34 -21.36 1.50 19.26
C GLY A 34 -21.33 2.67 20.21
N SER A 35 -22.46 2.89 20.84
CA SER A 35 -22.64 3.88 21.88
C SER A 35 -22.09 3.43 23.25
N VAL A 36 -21.50 4.43 23.94
CA VAL A 36 -21.55 4.68 25.40
C VAL A 36 -21.05 3.59 26.35
N SER A 37 -19.93 3.81 26.81
CA SER A 37 -19.02 3.69 27.95
C SER A 37 -17.64 3.34 27.45
N GLY A 38 -16.82 4.38 27.31
CA GLY A 38 -15.45 4.28 26.81
C GLY A 38 -14.52 3.68 27.85
N PRO A 39 -13.28 3.34 27.42
CA PRO A 39 -12.20 2.93 28.30
C PRO A 39 -11.96 3.96 29.41
N SER A 40 -11.58 3.51 30.62
CA SER A 40 -11.25 4.40 31.72
C SER A 40 -10.02 5.27 31.40
N GLY A 41 -9.89 6.43 32.06
CA GLY A 41 -9.04 7.57 31.65
C GLY A 41 -7.59 7.33 31.21
N ASN A 42 -7.02 6.12 31.34
CA ASN A 42 -5.67 5.78 30.90
C ASN A 42 -5.60 4.58 29.94
N GLU A 43 -6.73 4.17 29.38
CA GLU A 43 -6.81 3.06 28.44
C GLU A 43 -7.07 3.57 27.01
N VAL A 44 -6.20 3.16 26.07
CA VAL A 44 -6.32 3.49 24.65
C VAL A 44 -7.43 2.67 23.99
N ALA A 45 -7.64 1.45 24.45
CA ALA A 45 -8.71 0.57 24.00
C ALA A 45 -9.07 -0.48 25.06
N THR A 46 -10.22 -1.13 24.91
CA THR A 46 -10.58 -2.34 25.65
C THR A 46 -10.95 -3.47 24.68
N VAL A 47 -10.62 -4.70 25.04
CA VAL A 47 -10.96 -5.93 24.29
C VAL A 47 -11.67 -6.87 25.26
N ASN A 48 -12.95 -7.12 25.04
CA ASN A 48 -13.81 -7.91 25.94
C ASN A 48 -13.77 -7.43 27.42
N GLY A 49 -13.61 -6.12 27.62
CA GLY A 49 -13.51 -5.51 28.95
C GLY A 49 -12.08 -5.40 29.50
N GLU A 50 -11.09 -6.05 28.93
CA GLU A 50 -9.69 -5.88 29.31
C GLU A 50 -9.05 -4.67 28.64
N GLY A 51 -8.44 -3.80 29.47
CA GLY A 51 -7.82 -2.56 28.99
C GLY A 51 -6.48 -2.77 28.26
N ILE A 52 -6.21 -1.94 27.28
CA ILE A 52 -4.90 -1.67 26.71
C ILE A 52 -4.48 -0.30 27.20
N THR A 53 -3.49 -0.26 28.09
CA THR A 53 -3.05 0.99 28.69
C THR A 53 -2.23 1.86 27.74
N LEU A 54 -2.18 3.17 28.02
CA LEU A 54 -1.34 4.09 27.27
C LEU A 54 0.16 3.70 27.36
N THR A 55 0.59 3.16 28.49
CA THR A 55 1.97 2.69 28.69
C THR A 55 2.30 1.50 27.78
N GLU A 56 1.41 0.52 27.70
CA GLU A 56 1.56 -0.63 26.78
C GLU A 56 1.58 -0.15 25.32
N PHE A 57 0.66 0.76 24.97
CA PHE A 57 0.61 1.32 23.64
C PHE A 57 1.90 2.05 23.26
N ASN A 58 2.43 2.93 24.11
CA ASN A 58 3.65 3.67 23.83
C ASN A 58 4.86 2.74 23.69
N ARG A 59 4.98 1.72 24.52
CA ARG A 59 6.03 0.71 24.41
C ARG A 59 5.97 -0.03 23.08
N GLU A 60 4.78 -0.50 22.71
CA GLU A 60 4.60 -1.22 21.43
C GLU A 60 4.73 -0.30 20.21
N TYR A 61 4.39 0.98 20.37
CA TYR A 61 4.62 1.97 19.30
C TYR A 61 6.13 2.13 19.02
N GLN A 62 6.96 2.24 20.04
CA GLN A 62 8.41 2.31 19.87
C GLN A 62 8.96 1.03 19.22
N ASN A 63 8.47 -0.14 19.61
CA ASN A 63 8.82 -1.43 18.99
C ASN A 63 8.41 -1.46 17.50
N THR A 64 7.21 -0.98 17.19
CA THR A 64 6.71 -0.89 15.82
C THR A 64 7.57 0.04 14.96
N VAL A 65 7.94 1.22 15.49
CA VAL A 65 8.84 2.17 14.81
C VAL A 65 10.21 1.54 14.57
N ALA A 66 10.79 0.87 15.58
CA ALA A 66 12.08 0.18 15.44
C ALA A 66 12.04 -0.90 14.35
N SER A 67 11.00 -1.75 14.34
CA SER A 67 10.81 -2.79 13.33
C SER A 67 10.60 -2.23 11.92
N LEU A 68 9.88 -1.10 11.77
CA LEU A 68 9.71 -0.44 10.48
C LEU A 68 11.01 0.16 9.98
N ARG A 69 11.81 0.75 10.88
CA ARG A 69 13.14 1.29 10.55
C ARG A 69 14.08 0.18 10.08
N GLU A 70 14.09 -0.95 10.77
CA GLU A 70 14.92 -2.11 10.40
C GLU A 70 14.55 -2.66 9.01
N LYS A 71 13.26 -2.76 8.70
CA LYS A 71 12.77 -3.36 7.45
C LYS A 71 12.82 -2.42 6.26
N LEU A 72 12.56 -1.13 6.44
CA LEU A 72 12.38 -0.13 5.38
C LEU A 72 13.50 0.94 5.36
N GLY A 73 14.43 0.90 6.32
CA GLY A 73 15.49 1.89 6.49
C GLY A 73 15.01 3.18 7.17
N ASP A 74 15.94 4.12 7.40
CA ASP A 74 15.66 5.37 8.13
C ASP A 74 14.62 6.27 7.45
N ASN A 75 14.43 6.12 6.15
CA ASN A 75 13.46 6.90 5.37
C ASN A 75 12.02 6.32 5.40
N PHE A 76 11.72 5.33 6.26
CA PHE A 76 10.41 4.67 6.30
C PHE A 76 9.24 5.66 6.47
N ARG A 77 9.44 6.79 7.18
CA ARG A 77 8.41 7.84 7.37
C ARG A 77 7.97 8.54 6.09
N LYS A 78 8.72 8.40 4.99
CA LYS A 78 8.27 8.86 3.66
C LYS A 78 7.19 7.95 3.04
N PHE A 79 7.12 6.70 3.50
CA PHE A 79 6.23 5.67 2.98
C PHE A 79 5.09 5.33 3.92
N VAL A 80 5.30 5.49 5.25
CA VAL A 80 4.32 5.13 6.28
C VAL A 80 4.02 6.37 7.13
N LYS A 81 2.76 6.80 7.12
CA LYS A 81 2.30 7.94 7.92
C LYS A 81 2.22 7.57 9.40
N GLU A 82 2.36 8.56 10.28
CA GLU A 82 2.31 8.36 11.72
C GLU A 82 0.98 7.74 12.19
N ASP A 83 -0.14 8.18 11.63
CA ASP A 83 -1.46 7.61 11.93
C ASP A 83 -1.54 6.12 11.56
N ASP A 84 -0.87 5.70 10.49
CA ASP A 84 -0.85 4.29 10.09
C ASP A 84 0.02 3.47 11.05
N ILE A 85 1.13 4.03 11.56
CA ILE A 85 1.94 3.39 12.60
C ILE A 85 1.12 3.19 13.88
N LYS A 86 0.38 4.22 14.31
CA LYS A 86 -0.51 4.13 15.48
C LYS A 86 -1.56 3.04 15.30
N LYS A 87 -2.18 2.95 14.12
CA LYS A 87 -3.17 1.90 13.81
C LYS A 87 -2.55 0.50 13.79
N ILE A 88 -1.37 0.34 13.21
CA ILE A 88 -0.63 -0.94 13.21
C ILE A 88 -0.34 -1.36 14.65
N THR A 89 0.14 -0.43 15.48
CA THR A 89 0.44 -0.68 16.89
C THR A 89 -0.80 -1.13 17.67
N LEU A 90 -1.90 -0.39 17.54
CA LEU A 90 -3.15 -0.74 18.20
C LEU A 90 -3.68 -2.11 17.77
N ASN A 91 -3.63 -2.40 16.47
CA ASN A 91 -4.04 -3.70 15.94
C ASN A 91 -3.19 -4.85 16.47
N ARG A 92 -1.89 -4.65 16.66
CA ARG A 92 -1.01 -5.66 17.27
C ARG A 92 -1.41 -5.95 18.71
N LEU A 93 -1.67 -4.91 19.50
CA LEU A 93 -2.08 -5.06 20.88
C LEU A 93 -3.46 -5.72 21.02
N ILE A 94 -4.42 -5.32 20.19
CA ILE A 94 -5.74 -5.99 20.12
C ILE A 94 -5.57 -7.47 19.76
N THR A 95 -4.78 -7.78 18.75
CA THR A 95 -4.51 -9.16 18.34
C THR A 95 -3.85 -9.96 19.47
N ARG A 96 -2.85 -9.37 20.16
CA ARG A 96 -2.19 -9.98 21.31
C ARG A 96 -3.22 -10.33 22.40
N LYS A 97 -4.09 -9.37 22.78
CA LYS A 97 -5.15 -9.60 23.78
C LYS A 97 -6.09 -10.71 23.37
N LEU A 98 -6.57 -10.71 22.12
CA LEU A 98 -7.46 -11.75 21.61
C LEU A 98 -6.83 -13.15 21.65
N LEU A 99 -5.54 -13.27 21.30
CA LEU A 99 -4.83 -14.55 21.34
C LEU A 99 -4.56 -15.03 22.78
N LEU A 100 -4.31 -14.11 23.72
CA LEU A 100 -4.16 -14.44 25.13
C LEU A 100 -5.50 -14.91 25.73
N GLN A 101 -6.60 -14.22 25.44
CA GLN A 101 -7.93 -14.62 25.88
C GLN A 101 -8.31 -16.00 25.31
N LEU A 102 -8.01 -16.26 24.04
CA LEU A 102 -8.18 -17.59 23.47
C LEU A 102 -7.34 -18.65 24.20
N ALA A 103 -6.08 -18.33 24.52
CA ALA A 103 -5.22 -19.25 25.26
C ALA A 103 -5.79 -19.58 26.65
N GLU A 104 -6.40 -18.60 27.32
CA GLU A 104 -7.04 -18.76 28.61
C GLU A 104 -8.35 -19.57 28.50
N GLU A 105 -9.20 -19.26 27.51
CA GLU A 105 -10.43 -20.00 27.22
C GLU A 105 -10.15 -21.48 26.93
N GLU A 106 -9.08 -21.76 26.18
CA GLU A 106 -8.62 -23.13 25.86
C GLU A 106 -7.83 -23.80 26.99
N GLY A 107 -7.68 -23.13 28.13
CA GLY A 107 -6.98 -23.66 29.30
C GLY A 107 -5.48 -23.89 29.12
N LEU A 108 -4.85 -23.19 28.17
CA LEU A 108 -3.42 -23.31 27.91
C LEU A 108 -2.62 -22.72 29.08
N LYS A 109 -1.57 -23.41 29.51
CA LYS A 109 -0.69 -22.98 30.61
C LYS A 109 0.77 -23.10 30.21
N VAL A 110 1.59 -22.23 30.77
CA VAL A 110 3.06 -22.26 30.67
C VAL A 110 3.64 -22.35 32.07
N SER A 111 4.47 -23.34 32.32
CA SER A 111 5.12 -23.55 33.62
C SER A 111 6.26 -22.55 33.83
N ASP A 112 6.58 -22.26 35.09
CA ASP A 112 7.72 -21.42 35.44
C ASP A 112 9.06 -21.96 34.89
N TRP A 113 9.20 -23.27 34.90
CA TRP A 113 10.36 -23.95 34.31
C TRP A 113 10.49 -23.63 32.81
N ALA A 114 9.38 -23.62 32.05
CA ALA A 114 9.40 -23.31 30.63
C ALA A 114 9.76 -21.86 30.37
N VAL A 115 9.29 -20.93 31.24
CA VAL A 115 9.67 -19.51 31.19
C VAL A 115 11.15 -19.35 31.47
N ALA A 116 11.67 -19.94 32.56
CA ALA A 116 13.08 -19.85 32.92
C ALA A 116 13.98 -20.42 31.80
N LYS A 117 13.63 -21.60 31.28
CA LYS A 117 14.37 -22.21 30.19
C LYS A 117 14.40 -21.36 28.93
N TYR A 118 13.27 -20.77 28.56
CA TYR A 118 13.21 -19.86 27.42
C TYR A 118 14.09 -18.63 27.60
N ILE A 119 14.09 -18.04 28.81
CA ILE A 119 14.95 -16.88 29.16
C ILE A 119 16.43 -17.26 29.07
N GLU A 120 16.80 -18.44 29.56
CA GLU A 120 18.18 -18.94 29.50
C GLU A 120 18.66 -19.15 28.04
N GLU A 121 17.76 -19.48 27.12
CA GLU A 121 18.05 -19.70 25.69
C GLU A 121 18.13 -18.39 24.87
N ILE A 122 17.76 -17.22 25.43
CA ILE A 122 17.86 -15.94 24.72
C ILE A 122 19.33 -15.58 24.48
N PRO A 123 19.81 -15.44 23.23
CA PRO A 123 21.21 -15.17 22.92
C PRO A 123 21.76 -13.91 23.58
N ALA A 124 20.93 -12.87 23.77
CA ALA A 124 21.32 -11.64 24.42
C ALA A 124 21.68 -11.79 25.91
N PHE A 125 21.29 -12.90 26.54
CA PHE A 125 21.58 -13.24 27.93
C PHE A 125 22.64 -14.34 28.06
N GLN A 126 23.31 -14.68 26.96
CA GLN A 126 24.34 -15.71 26.96
C GLN A 126 25.75 -15.14 26.84
N GLU A 127 26.65 -15.69 27.60
CA GLU A 127 28.09 -15.47 27.51
C GLU A 127 28.79 -16.82 27.37
N ASN A 128 29.59 -16.98 26.32
CA ASN A 128 30.23 -18.25 25.97
C ASN A 128 29.24 -19.45 25.88
N GLY A 129 28.03 -19.21 25.39
CA GLY A 129 26.99 -20.24 25.22
C GLY A 129 26.29 -20.68 26.53
N LYS A 130 26.49 -19.92 27.61
CA LYS A 130 25.83 -20.17 28.92
C LYS A 130 25.09 -18.90 29.38
N PHE A 131 23.99 -19.10 30.08
CA PHE A 131 23.22 -18.00 30.66
C PHE A 131 24.08 -17.15 31.61
N SER A 132 24.04 -15.83 31.44
CA SER A 132 24.72 -14.86 32.28
C SER A 132 23.69 -14.04 33.05
N LEU A 133 23.62 -14.26 34.35
CA LEU A 133 22.76 -13.48 35.25
C LEU A 133 23.11 -11.97 35.22
N GLU A 134 24.36 -11.64 34.94
CA GLU A 134 24.81 -10.24 34.84
C GLU A 134 24.19 -9.54 33.62
N LEU A 135 24.23 -10.19 32.44
CA LEU A 135 23.63 -9.65 31.23
C LEU A 135 22.11 -9.51 31.40
N TYR A 136 21.45 -10.51 31.99
CA TYR A 136 20.05 -10.47 32.32
C TYR A 136 19.68 -9.30 33.23
N LYS A 137 20.42 -9.09 34.34
CA LYS A 137 20.21 -7.96 35.25
C LYS A 137 20.40 -6.62 34.55
N LYS A 138 21.50 -6.45 33.80
CA LYS A 138 21.77 -5.21 33.02
C LYS A 138 20.63 -4.90 32.03
N PHE A 139 20.10 -5.92 31.39
CA PHE A 139 18.94 -5.75 30.50
C PHE A 139 17.72 -5.22 31.26
N LEU A 140 17.35 -5.86 32.40
CA LEU A 140 16.22 -5.43 33.22
C LEU A 140 16.36 -4.00 33.71
N GLU A 141 17.54 -3.63 34.20
CA GLU A 141 17.86 -2.27 34.65
C GLU A 141 17.73 -1.25 33.53
N SER A 142 18.28 -1.56 32.33
CA SER A 142 18.20 -0.68 31.16
C SER A 142 16.76 -0.43 30.73
N ARG A 143 15.87 -1.38 30.96
CA ARG A 143 14.44 -1.31 30.62
C ARG A 143 13.56 -0.90 31.80
N ARG A 144 14.14 -0.67 32.98
CA ARG A 144 13.44 -0.37 34.23
C ARG A 144 12.35 -1.40 34.54
N MET A 145 12.67 -2.69 34.35
CA MET A 145 11.76 -3.80 34.54
C MET A 145 12.17 -4.65 35.74
N THR A 146 11.18 -5.22 36.44
CA THR A 146 11.43 -6.26 37.42
C THR A 146 11.53 -7.62 36.75
N PRO A 147 12.24 -8.62 37.34
CA PRO A 147 12.24 -9.99 36.87
C PRO A 147 10.82 -10.53 36.64
N GLN A 148 9.93 -10.36 37.61
CA GLN A 148 8.55 -10.80 37.52
C GLN A 148 7.83 -10.21 36.29
N THR A 149 7.95 -8.90 36.05
CA THR A 149 7.31 -8.26 34.89
C THR A 149 7.83 -8.84 33.57
N PHE A 150 9.13 -9.13 33.49
CA PHE A 150 9.72 -9.72 32.30
C PHE A 150 9.30 -11.18 32.11
N GLU A 151 9.29 -11.96 33.18
CA GLU A 151 8.83 -13.38 33.17
C GLU A 151 7.36 -13.49 32.78
N ASP A 152 6.50 -12.57 33.25
CA ASP A 152 5.10 -12.52 32.86
C ASP A 152 4.94 -12.21 31.37
N MET A 153 5.74 -11.26 30.83
CA MET A 153 5.76 -10.99 29.38
C MET A 153 6.19 -12.21 28.56
N VAL A 154 7.24 -12.92 29.02
CA VAL A 154 7.71 -14.16 28.36
C VAL A 154 6.64 -15.25 28.44
N ARG A 155 5.94 -15.37 29.57
CA ARG A 155 4.83 -16.32 29.73
C ARG A 155 3.71 -16.07 28.74
N GLU A 156 3.30 -14.80 28.57
CA GLU A 156 2.30 -14.40 27.59
C GLU A 156 2.76 -14.72 26.18
N ASP A 157 4.02 -14.43 25.84
CA ASP A 157 4.57 -14.73 24.51
C ASP A 157 4.58 -16.24 24.23
N LEU A 158 4.93 -17.05 25.23
CA LEU A 158 4.89 -18.51 25.13
C LEU A 158 3.45 -19.07 25.02
N LEU A 159 2.46 -18.44 25.68
CA LEU A 159 1.04 -18.78 25.49
C LEU A 159 0.59 -18.51 24.06
N ILE A 160 0.88 -17.31 23.54
CA ILE A 160 0.59 -16.96 22.15
C ILE A 160 1.28 -17.93 21.20
N GLN A 161 2.55 -18.24 21.44
CA GLN A 161 3.29 -19.21 20.62
C GLN A 161 2.63 -20.60 20.61
N LYS A 162 2.06 -21.04 21.74
CA LYS A 162 1.29 -22.30 21.79
C LYS A 162 0.05 -22.24 20.90
N VAL A 163 -0.74 -21.16 20.98
CA VAL A 163 -1.91 -20.96 20.09
C VAL A 163 -1.47 -20.98 18.64
N LEU A 164 -0.46 -20.20 18.27
CA LEU A 164 0.04 -20.15 16.90
C LEU A 164 0.60 -21.49 16.42
N THR A 165 1.25 -22.26 17.32
CA THR A 165 1.75 -23.59 17.00
C THR A 165 0.60 -24.56 16.70
N ALA A 166 -0.50 -24.49 17.45
CA ALA A 166 -1.68 -25.31 17.20
C ALA A 166 -2.29 -24.97 15.83
N VAL A 167 -2.48 -23.67 15.53
CA VAL A 167 -2.98 -23.21 14.23
C VAL A 167 -2.05 -23.63 13.08
N ASN A 168 -0.73 -23.48 13.24
CA ASN A 168 0.25 -23.84 12.21
C ASN A 168 0.37 -25.35 11.96
N ARG A 169 0.01 -26.18 12.94
CA ARG A 169 0.03 -27.66 12.79
C ARG A 169 -1.27 -28.23 12.23
N ALA A 170 -2.37 -27.47 12.27
CA ALA A 170 -3.67 -27.91 11.79
C ALA A 170 -3.72 -28.20 10.27
N PRO A 171 -3.13 -27.37 9.39
CA PRO A 171 -3.19 -27.62 7.96
C PRO A 171 -2.44 -28.87 7.54
N SER A 172 -3.09 -29.66 6.74
CA SER A 172 -2.49 -30.81 6.08
C SER A 172 -2.71 -30.75 4.58
N VAL A 173 -1.84 -31.42 3.84
CA VAL A 173 -1.93 -31.51 2.38
C VAL A 173 -1.65 -32.98 2.01
N SER A 174 -2.59 -33.61 1.33
CA SER A 174 -2.44 -34.99 0.87
C SER A 174 -1.45 -35.09 -0.28
N GLN A 175 -0.85 -36.26 -0.44
CA GLN A 175 0.02 -36.52 -1.60
C GLN A 175 -0.73 -36.44 -2.92
N PHE A 176 -2.00 -36.82 -2.94
CA PHE A 176 -2.87 -36.69 -4.12
C PHE A 176 -3.06 -35.21 -4.49
N GLU A 177 -3.43 -34.36 -3.53
CA GLU A 177 -3.61 -32.92 -3.74
C GLU A 177 -2.35 -32.25 -4.33
N ILE A 178 -1.18 -32.58 -3.78
CA ILE A 178 0.09 -32.03 -4.28
C ILE A 178 0.44 -32.55 -5.67
N LYS A 179 0.21 -33.82 -5.96
CA LYS A 179 0.45 -34.36 -7.29
C LYS A 179 -0.47 -33.75 -8.35
N GLU A 180 -1.76 -33.54 -8.02
CA GLU A 180 -2.69 -32.88 -8.94
C GLU A 180 -2.31 -31.39 -9.14
N LEU A 181 -1.90 -30.69 -8.10
CA LEU A 181 -1.41 -29.31 -8.24
C LEU A 181 -0.10 -29.27 -9.04
N TYR A 182 0.80 -30.22 -8.81
CA TYR A 182 2.04 -30.34 -9.57
C TYR A 182 1.77 -30.50 -11.08
N LYS A 183 0.82 -31.38 -11.46
CA LYS A 183 0.40 -31.53 -12.87
C LYS A 183 -0.12 -30.21 -13.45
N LYS A 184 -0.93 -29.49 -12.70
CA LYS A 184 -1.46 -28.19 -13.14
C LYS A 184 -0.35 -27.14 -13.37
N VAL A 185 0.66 -27.08 -12.49
CA VAL A 185 1.71 -26.06 -12.51
C VAL A 185 2.83 -26.41 -13.49
N PHE A 186 3.30 -27.67 -13.47
CA PHE A 186 4.48 -28.14 -14.20
C PHE A 186 4.15 -29.10 -15.35
N GLY A 187 2.90 -29.56 -15.41
CA GLY A 187 2.46 -30.43 -16.50
C GLY A 187 2.42 -29.68 -17.82
N LYS A 188 2.87 -30.37 -18.87
CA LYS A 188 2.86 -29.82 -20.22
C LYS A 188 1.56 -30.20 -20.92
N ARG A 189 0.93 -29.21 -21.55
CA ARG A 189 -0.27 -29.40 -22.35
C ARG A 189 -0.22 -28.52 -23.59
N ASN A 190 -0.97 -28.88 -24.61
CA ASN A 190 -1.09 -28.10 -25.83
C ASN A 190 -2.27 -27.12 -25.75
N PHE A 191 -2.08 -25.93 -26.34
CA PHE A 191 -3.14 -24.95 -26.51
C PHE A 191 -3.24 -24.58 -27.99
N LYS A 192 -4.45 -24.44 -28.48
CA LYS A 192 -4.76 -23.67 -29.67
C LYS A 192 -4.98 -22.21 -29.25
N TYR A 193 -4.47 -21.29 -30.05
CA TYR A 193 -4.60 -19.87 -29.71
C TYR A 193 -4.71 -18.97 -30.93
N LYS A 194 -5.12 -17.71 -30.70
CA LYS A 194 -5.08 -16.61 -31.63
C LYS A 194 -4.80 -15.32 -30.88
N LEU A 195 -3.91 -14.50 -31.42
CA LEU A 195 -3.57 -13.19 -30.88
C LEU A 195 -4.42 -12.09 -31.55
N PHE A 196 -4.87 -11.14 -30.74
CA PHE A 196 -5.53 -9.91 -31.15
C PHE A 196 -4.69 -8.76 -30.63
N LEU A 197 -3.83 -8.21 -31.48
CA LEU A 197 -2.85 -7.21 -31.08
C LEU A 197 -3.33 -5.80 -31.48
N SER A 198 -3.12 -4.82 -30.65
CA SER A 198 -3.46 -3.42 -30.92
C SER A 198 -2.83 -2.88 -32.20
N LYS A 199 -1.62 -3.36 -32.54
CA LYS A 199 -0.93 -2.98 -33.80
C LYS A 199 -1.69 -3.34 -35.07
N ASP A 200 -2.60 -4.33 -35.00
CA ASP A 200 -3.37 -4.80 -36.16
C ASP A 200 -4.59 -3.91 -36.44
N PHE A 201 -4.89 -2.99 -35.53
CA PHE A 201 -6.01 -2.06 -35.62
C PHE A 201 -5.53 -0.63 -35.76
N LYS A 202 -6.12 0.12 -36.67
CA LYS A 202 -5.78 1.53 -36.94
C LYS A 202 -7.01 2.44 -36.75
N PRO A 203 -7.52 2.58 -35.52
CA PRO A 203 -8.68 3.42 -35.28
C PRO A 203 -8.37 4.90 -35.54
N GLN A 204 -9.35 5.61 -36.04
CA GLN A 204 -9.26 7.06 -36.16
C GLN A 204 -9.55 7.74 -34.83
N VAL A 205 -8.84 8.83 -34.58
CA VAL A 205 -9.01 9.69 -33.42
C VAL A 205 -9.52 11.04 -33.92
N SER A 206 -10.68 11.47 -33.43
CA SER A 206 -11.28 12.74 -33.83
C SER A 206 -10.67 13.92 -33.04
N GLN A 207 -10.74 15.10 -33.63
CA GLN A 207 -10.31 16.35 -32.99
C GLN A 207 -11.01 16.57 -31.63
N LYS A 208 -12.30 16.26 -31.53
CA LYS A 208 -13.09 16.38 -30.29
C LYS A 208 -12.56 15.49 -29.16
N GLU A 209 -12.06 14.30 -29.49
CA GLU A 209 -11.49 13.38 -28.50
C GLU A 209 -10.15 13.88 -27.99
N ILE A 210 -9.31 14.46 -28.86
CA ILE A 210 -8.03 15.07 -28.49
C ILE A 210 -8.27 16.24 -27.54
N GLU A 211 -9.20 17.13 -27.85
CA GLU A 211 -9.56 18.26 -27.01
C GLU A 211 -10.14 17.84 -25.66
N LYS A 212 -11.00 16.82 -25.65
CA LYS A 212 -11.57 16.24 -24.42
C LYS A 212 -10.48 15.63 -23.56
N PHE A 213 -9.57 14.86 -24.15
CA PHE A 213 -8.45 14.23 -23.44
C PHE A 213 -7.56 15.31 -22.81
N TYR A 214 -7.15 16.33 -23.57
CA TYR A 214 -6.34 17.42 -23.09
C TYR A 214 -7.01 18.16 -21.92
N LYS A 215 -8.29 18.47 -22.05
CA LYS A 215 -9.06 19.16 -21.00
C LYS A 215 -9.14 18.34 -19.71
N ASN A 216 -9.41 17.05 -19.83
CA ASN A 216 -9.59 16.16 -18.67
C ASN A 216 -8.27 15.77 -18.00
N ASN A 217 -7.16 15.86 -18.72
CA ASN A 217 -5.84 15.42 -18.26
C ASN A 217 -4.82 16.57 -18.26
N ARG A 218 -5.28 17.80 -18.08
CA ARG A 218 -4.44 19.01 -18.20
C ARG A 218 -3.21 18.97 -17.30
N GLU A 219 -3.35 18.39 -16.10
CA GLU A 219 -2.26 18.26 -15.11
C GLU A 219 -1.05 17.45 -15.63
N ILE A 220 -1.28 16.48 -16.50
CA ILE A 220 -0.19 15.67 -17.11
C ILE A 220 0.72 16.56 -17.98
N PHE A 221 0.17 17.65 -18.53
CA PHE A 221 0.86 18.55 -19.45
C PHE A 221 1.43 19.77 -18.73
N LYS A 222 1.58 19.72 -17.42
CA LYS A 222 2.18 20.81 -16.63
C LYS A 222 3.65 20.97 -17.00
N LYS A 223 4.03 22.19 -17.39
CA LYS A 223 5.38 22.55 -17.83
C LYS A 223 6.23 23.09 -16.69
N GLY A 224 5.56 23.61 -15.65
CA GLY A 224 6.18 24.25 -14.49
C GLY A 224 5.35 25.41 -13.98
N GLU A 225 5.95 26.22 -13.13
CA GLU A 225 5.38 27.46 -12.63
C GLU A 225 6.15 28.65 -13.23
N LYS A 226 5.43 29.66 -13.67
CA LYS A 226 6.00 30.96 -14.06
C LYS A 226 5.75 31.94 -12.95
N GLU A 227 6.80 32.57 -12.47
CA GLU A 227 6.68 33.71 -11.57
C GLU A 227 6.52 35.01 -12.38
N SER A 228 5.45 35.71 -12.13
CA SER A 228 5.17 37.05 -12.71
C SER A 228 5.09 38.04 -11.58
N TYR A 229 5.63 39.26 -11.82
CA TYR A 229 5.76 40.30 -10.81
C TYR A 229 4.88 41.45 -11.19
N TYR A 230 4.11 41.94 -10.22
CA TYR A 230 3.10 43.00 -10.41
C TYR A 230 3.22 44.07 -9.35
N VAL A 231 2.71 45.28 -9.68
CA VAL A 231 2.64 46.39 -8.74
C VAL A 231 1.27 47.06 -8.81
N LEU A 232 0.70 47.31 -7.64
CA LEU A 232 -0.47 48.17 -7.45
C LEU A 232 -0.01 49.50 -6.91
N LYS A 233 -0.51 50.60 -7.51
CA LYS A 233 -0.23 51.97 -7.09
C LYS A 233 -1.50 52.65 -6.57
N PHE A 234 -1.38 53.29 -5.43
CA PHE A 234 -2.49 53.93 -4.75
C PHE A 234 -2.14 55.40 -4.48
N PRO A 235 -3.01 56.37 -4.84
CA PRO A 235 -2.78 57.77 -4.53
C PRO A 235 -2.84 58.06 -3.02
N LYS A 236 -2.21 59.14 -2.56
CA LYS A 236 -2.28 59.62 -1.16
C LYS A 236 -3.61 60.32 -0.88
N THR A 237 -4.71 59.63 -1.07
CA THR A 237 -6.07 60.07 -0.73
C THR A 237 -6.67 59.09 0.27
N LYS A 238 -7.67 59.51 1.04
CA LYS A 238 -8.34 58.59 2.00
C LYS A 238 -8.80 57.30 1.34
N GLU A 239 -9.41 57.40 0.14
CA GLU A 239 -9.85 56.22 -0.63
C GLU A 239 -8.67 55.34 -1.10
N GLY A 240 -7.58 55.99 -1.56
CA GLY A 240 -6.36 55.27 -1.98
C GLY A 240 -5.70 54.54 -0.83
N GLU A 241 -5.66 55.13 0.37
CA GLU A 241 -5.14 54.48 1.57
C GLU A 241 -5.99 53.27 2.03
N GLU A 242 -7.33 53.39 1.96
CA GLU A 242 -8.23 52.27 2.28
C GLU A 242 -8.03 51.10 1.30
N ARG A 243 -7.93 51.40 0.01
CA ARG A 243 -7.62 50.37 -1.01
C ARG A 243 -6.25 49.74 -0.81
N ALA A 244 -5.24 50.54 -0.43
CA ALA A 244 -3.91 50.06 -0.12
C ALA A 244 -3.91 49.10 1.11
N ARG A 245 -4.65 49.49 2.18
CA ARG A 245 -4.82 48.62 3.36
C ARG A 245 -5.49 47.30 3.02
N LYS A 246 -6.53 47.31 2.19
CA LYS A 246 -7.21 46.11 1.71
C LYS A 246 -6.24 45.22 0.91
N ALA A 247 -5.50 45.82 -0.02
CA ALA A 247 -4.51 45.09 -0.82
C ALA A 247 -3.38 44.50 0.06
N TYR A 248 -2.88 45.23 1.04
CA TYR A 248 -1.87 44.76 1.97
C TYR A 248 -2.36 43.56 2.81
N LYS A 249 -3.63 43.63 3.26
CA LYS A 249 -4.24 42.50 3.99
C LYS A 249 -4.30 41.22 3.14
N LEU A 250 -4.74 41.34 1.88
CA LEU A 250 -4.78 40.23 0.92
C LEU A 250 -3.39 39.64 0.66
N ALA A 251 -2.38 40.53 0.49
CA ALA A 251 -0.98 40.09 0.32
C ALA A 251 -0.45 39.33 1.54
N LYS A 252 -0.75 39.80 2.76
CA LYS A 252 -0.37 39.17 4.01
C LYS A 252 -1.04 37.80 4.20
N GLU A 253 -2.27 37.65 3.71
CA GLU A 253 -3.02 36.38 3.71
C GLU A 253 -2.61 35.44 2.55
N GLY A 254 -1.66 35.85 1.69
CA GLY A 254 -1.24 35.05 0.53
C GLY A 254 -2.24 34.99 -0.62
N LYS A 255 -3.29 35.82 -0.60
CA LYS A 255 -4.37 35.84 -1.59
C LYS A 255 -4.00 36.66 -2.84
N PHE A 256 -2.86 36.33 -3.45
CA PHE A 256 -2.33 37.11 -4.58
C PHE A 256 -3.23 37.08 -5.84
N LYS A 257 -4.03 36.02 -6.03
CA LYS A 257 -4.99 35.96 -7.13
C LYS A 257 -6.08 37.04 -7.03
N GLU A 258 -6.54 37.35 -5.82
CA GLU A 258 -7.54 38.38 -5.58
C GLU A 258 -6.99 39.81 -5.85
N LEU A 259 -5.66 40.01 -5.73
CA LEU A 259 -5.00 41.27 -6.08
C LEU A 259 -5.03 41.55 -7.59
N MET A 260 -5.14 40.54 -8.44
CA MET A 260 -5.26 40.69 -9.88
C MET A 260 -6.57 41.38 -10.29
N GLU A 261 -7.64 41.27 -9.49
CA GLU A 261 -8.92 41.95 -9.71
C GLU A 261 -8.77 43.48 -9.56
N MET A 262 -7.74 43.91 -8.82
CA MET A 262 -7.43 45.36 -8.67
C MET A 262 -6.67 45.96 -9.86
N LYS A 263 -6.47 45.18 -10.95
CA LYS A 263 -5.80 45.56 -12.20
C LYS A 263 -4.38 46.09 -11.99
N PRO A 264 -3.47 45.28 -11.42
CA PRO A 264 -2.07 45.67 -11.22
C PRO A 264 -1.34 45.83 -12.55
N GLN A 265 -0.25 46.59 -12.51
CA GLN A 265 0.65 46.77 -13.64
C GLN A 265 1.85 45.80 -13.52
N PRO A 266 2.47 45.38 -14.63
CA PRO A 266 3.71 44.59 -14.58
C PRO A 266 4.82 45.39 -13.87
N LEU A 267 5.50 44.74 -12.92
CA LEU A 267 6.63 45.33 -12.18
C LEU A 267 7.89 45.28 -13.05
N LYS A 268 8.52 46.44 -13.26
CA LYS A 268 9.76 46.58 -14.05
C LYS A 268 10.98 46.95 -13.19
N ASP A 269 10.76 47.40 -11.97
CA ASP A 269 11.81 47.79 -11.02
C ASP A 269 12.56 46.55 -10.51
N LYS A 270 13.84 46.42 -10.93
CA LYS A 270 14.68 45.24 -10.62
C LYS A 270 14.93 45.09 -9.11
N GLU A 271 15.18 46.21 -8.39
CA GLU A 271 15.41 46.13 -6.95
C GLU A 271 14.18 45.66 -6.19
N LEU A 272 13.00 46.13 -6.61
CA LEU A 272 11.75 45.75 -6.01
C LEU A 272 11.37 44.29 -6.35
N ILE A 273 11.74 43.84 -7.55
CA ILE A 273 11.58 42.40 -7.93
C ILE A 273 12.39 41.51 -7.00
N GLU A 274 13.66 41.84 -6.67
CA GLU A 274 14.46 41.04 -5.77
C GLU A 274 13.85 40.98 -4.35
N LYS A 275 13.35 42.11 -3.85
CA LYS A 275 12.66 42.13 -2.54
C LYS A 275 11.38 41.26 -2.55
N VAL A 276 10.65 41.27 -3.65
CA VAL A 276 9.43 40.46 -3.81
C VAL A 276 9.74 38.96 -4.00
N LYS A 277 10.84 38.62 -4.65
CA LYS A 277 11.29 37.22 -4.77
C LYS A 277 11.50 36.61 -3.39
N GLU A 278 12.15 37.31 -2.50
CA GLU A 278 12.50 36.84 -1.15
C GLU A 278 11.27 36.77 -0.24
N LYS A 279 10.45 37.82 -0.20
CA LYS A 279 9.37 37.99 0.79
C LYS A 279 7.97 37.68 0.28
N GLY A 280 7.81 37.41 -1.03
CA GLY A 280 6.50 37.18 -1.67
C GLY A 280 5.79 38.46 -2.07
N PHE A 281 5.89 39.51 -1.27
CA PHE A 281 5.40 40.86 -1.56
C PHE A 281 6.23 41.93 -0.87
N SER A 282 6.12 43.17 -1.33
CA SER A 282 6.77 44.36 -0.73
C SER A 282 5.81 45.55 -0.80
N PHE A 283 5.76 46.29 0.31
CA PHE A 283 4.94 47.52 0.40
C PHE A 283 5.86 48.69 0.71
N ARG A 284 5.74 49.77 -0.09
CA ARG A 284 6.52 50.98 0.11
C ARG A 284 5.66 52.27 -0.05
N SER A 285 6.04 53.31 0.68
CA SER A 285 5.51 54.65 0.51
C SER A 285 6.46 55.46 -0.38
N GLN A 286 5.91 56.16 -1.36
CA GLN A 286 6.63 57.10 -2.24
C GLN A 286 6.06 58.50 -2.09
N GLU A 287 6.72 59.48 -2.66
CA GLU A 287 6.25 60.89 -2.63
C GLU A 287 4.83 61.03 -3.18
N ASN A 288 4.52 60.29 -4.25
CA ASN A 288 3.25 60.38 -4.98
C ASN A 288 2.20 59.32 -4.62
N GLY A 289 2.43 58.47 -3.61
CA GLY A 289 1.47 57.41 -3.28
C GLY A 289 2.06 56.24 -2.54
N LEU A 290 1.26 55.17 -2.47
CA LEU A 290 1.63 53.88 -1.88
C LEU A 290 1.75 52.82 -2.98
N GLU A 291 2.71 51.96 -2.89
CA GLU A 291 2.92 50.87 -3.83
C GLU A 291 2.96 49.53 -3.10
N LEU A 292 2.22 48.54 -3.62
CA LEU A 292 2.28 47.16 -3.24
C LEU A 292 2.77 46.33 -4.42
N ALA A 293 3.96 45.81 -4.34
CA ALA A 293 4.50 44.87 -5.31
C ALA A 293 4.35 43.43 -4.79
N PHE A 294 4.01 42.49 -5.66
CA PHE A 294 3.82 41.08 -5.31
C PHE A 294 4.17 40.18 -6.48
N LYS A 295 4.45 38.91 -6.14
CA LYS A 295 4.64 37.86 -7.13
C LYS A 295 3.42 36.97 -7.23
N LEU A 296 3.08 36.57 -8.44
CA LEU A 296 2.07 35.56 -8.72
C LEU A 296 2.75 34.40 -9.39
N LYS A 297 2.51 33.20 -8.85
CA LYS A 297 2.91 31.94 -9.46
C LYS A 297 1.76 31.42 -10.29
N GLU A 298 1.99 31.28 -11.58
CA GLU A 298 1.02 30.74 -12.52
C GLU A 298 1.53 29.41 -13.06
N GLU A 299 0.69 28.39 -12.96
CA GLU A 299 1.00 27.10 -13.55
C GLU A 299 0.99 27.20 -15.07
N GLN A 300 2.07 26.77 -15.69
CA GLN A 300 2.18 26.71 -17.14
C GLN A 300 1.91 25.29 -17.62
N TYR A 301 1.13 25.20 -18.68
CA TYR A 301 0.81 23.95 -19.34
C TYR A 301 1.28 24.00 -20.79
N LYS A 302 1.72 22.86 -21.33
CA LYS A 302 1.96 22.72 -22.77
C LYS A 302 0.64 22.99 -23.50
N SER A 303 0.69 23.73 -24.58
CA SER A 303 -0.50 23.98 -25.41
C SER A 303 -0.98 22.69 -26.08
N LEU A 304 -2.27 22.65 -26.45
CA LEU A 304 -2.82 21.52 -27.18
C LEU A 304 -2.02 21.21 -28.45
N ASN A 305 -1.52 22.22 -29.16
CA ASN A 305 -0.73 22.02 -30.38
C ASN A 305 0.61 21.33 -30.09
N GLU A 306 1.26 21.65 -28.96
CA GLU A 306 2.54 21.02 -28.57
C GLU A 306 2.38 19.53 -28.23
N VAL A 307 1.23 19.13 -27.70
CA VAL A 307 0.99 17.74 -27.21
C VAL A 307 0.04 16.94 -28.08
N ARG A 308 -0.48 17.53 -29.16
CA ARG A 308 -1.48 16.94 -30.05
C ARG A 308 -1.06 15.57 -30.57
N GLY A 309 0.16 15.44 -31.08
CA GLY A 309 0.67 14.19 -31.64
C GLY A 309 0.84 13.08 -30.58
N GLU A 310 1.23 13.47 -29.36
CA GLU A 310 1.32 12.58 -28.22
C GLU A 310 -0.05 12.05 -27.79
N ILE A 311 -1.03 12.96 -27.66
CA ILE A 311 -2.40 12.62 -27.31
C ILE A 311 -3.04 11.71 -28.38
N GLU A 312 -2.87 12.07 -29.66
CA GLU A 312 -3.40 11.28 -30.77
C GLU A 312 -2.87 9.85 -30.77
N ARG A 313 -1.56 9.69 -30.56
CA ARG A 313 -0.94 8.36 -30.45
C ARG A 313 -1.49 7.59 -29.28
N THR A 314 -1.54 8.18 -28.08
CA THR A 314 -2.08 7.57 -26.88
C THR A 314 -3.54 7.12 -27.07
N LEU A 315 -4.39 7.99 -27.60
CA LEU A 315 -5.78 7.66 -27.85
C LEU A 315 -5.96 6.56 -28.91
N ARG A 316 -5.12 6.58 -29.96
CA ARG A 316 -5.12 5.54 -30.98
C ARG A 316 -4.73 4.17 -30.41
N GLU A 317 -3.69 4.13 -29.57
CA GLU A 317 -3.27 2.91 -28.89
C GLU A 317 -4.35 2.38 -27.92
N GLN A 318 -4.97 3.26 -27.15
CA GLN A 318 -6.09 2.88 -26.26
C GLN A 318 -7.28 2.30 -27.03
N LYS A 319 -7.72 3.00 -28.09
CA LYS A 319 -8.82 2.50 -28.95
C LYS A 319 -8.47 1.19 -29.64
N ALA A 320 -7.25 1.06 -30.13
CA ALA A 320 -6.80 -0.18 -30.77
C ALA A 320 -6.81 -1.35 -29.78
N LEU A 321 -6.40 -1.11 -28.52
CA LEU A 321 -6.47 -2.12 -27.46
C LEU A 321 -7.91 -2.48 -27.09
N GLU A 322 -8.83 -1.50 -27.04
CA GLU A 322 -10.26 -1.76 -26.82
C GLU A 322 -10.89 -2.59 -27.95
N ILE A 323 -10.51 -2.29 -29.21
CA ILE A 323 -10.97 -3.08 -30.37
C ILE A 323 -10.41 -4.49 -30.26
N ALA A 324 -9.12 -4.65 -29.99
CA ALA A 324 -8.48 -5.96 -29.82
C ALA A 324 -9.20 -6.80 -28.75
N LYS A 325 -9.60 -6.17 -27.64
CA LYS A 325 -10.36 -6.82 -26.57
C LYS A 325 -11.73 -7.29 -27.05
N LYS A 326 -12.49 -6.42 -27.70
CA LYS A 326 -13.83 -6.75 -28.21
C LYS A 326 -13.79 -7.86 -29.27
N GLU A 327 -12.80 -7.81 -30.16
CA GLU A 327 -12.60 -8.84 -31.17
C GLU A 327 -12.24 -10.19 -30.52
N ALA A 328 -11.37 -10.19 -29.49
CA ALA A 328 -11.04 -11.40 -28.74
C ALA A 328 -12.26 -11.97 -27.99
N GLU A 329 -13.07 -11.12 -27.37
CA GLU A 329 -14.28 -11.53 -26.64
C GLU A 329 -15.35 -12.10 -27.55
N SER A 330 -15.57 -11.47 -28.71
CA SER A 330 -16.59 -11.88 -29.69
C SER A 330 -16.13 -13.02 -30.62
N PHE A 331 -14.86 -13.39 -30.61
CA PHE A 331 -14.29 -14.36 -31.53
C PHE A 331 -14.92 -15.75 -31.39
N LYS A 332 -15.47 -16.26 -32.48
CA LYS A 332 -16.12 -17.60 -32.59
C LYS A 332 -15.47 -18.48 -33.64
N GLY A 333 -14.42 -17.97 -34.30
CA GLY A 333 -13.73 -18.69 -35.38
C GLY A 333 -12.81 -19.79 -34.85
N GLU A 334 -12.17 -20.49 -35.79
CA GLU A 334 -11.19 -21.52 -35.46
C GLU A 334 -9.88 -20.93 -35.02
N LEU A 335 -9.24 -21.62 -34.05
CA LEU A 335 -7.90 -21.29 -33.56
C LEU A 335 -6.90 -22.15 -34.33
N ASN A 336 -6.08 -21.51 -35.18
CA ASN A 336 -5.21 -22.20 -36.12
C ASN A 336 -3.75 -22.29 -35.63
N GLU A 337 -3.39 -21.52 -34.60
CA GLU A 337 -2.06 -21.56 -34.02
C GLU A 337 -2.01 -22.50 -32.82
N GLU A 338 -0.89 -23.23 -32.67
CA GLU A 338 -0.68 -24.14 -31.55
C GLU A 338 0.60 -23.83 -30.78
N THR A 339 0.54 -24.00 -29.46
CA THR A 339 1.71 -23.77 -28.61
C THR A 339 2.70 -24.91 -28.66
N GLY A 340 2.27 -26.12 -29.03
CA GLY A 340 2.95 -27.34 -28.67
C GLY A 340 2.79 -27.65 -27.18
N LYS A 341 3.37 -28.73 -26.70
CA LYS A 341 3.32 -29.11 -25.27
C LYS A 341 4.17 -28.14 -24.45
N VAL A 342 3.54 -27.27 -23.69
CA VAL A 342 4.16 -26.26 -22.82
C VAL A 342 3.60 -26.32 -21.41
N ASP A 343 4.43 -26.06 -20.41
CA ASP A 343 3.97 -25.78 -19.05
C ASP A 343 3.51 -24.31 -18.93
N VAL A 344 2.98 -23.95 -17.77
CA VAL A 344 2.47 -22.58 -17.54
C VAL A 344 3.56 -21.51 -17.69
N SER A 345 4.78 -21.78 -17.24
CA SER A 345 5.89 -20.81 -17.33
C SER A 345 6.33 -20.61 -18.79
N GLU A 346 6.40 -21.69 -19.56
CA GLU A 346 6.69 -21.66 -20.98
C GLU A 346 5.58 -20.94 -21.76
N LEU A 347 4.30 -21.17 -21.42
CA LEU A 347 3.15 -20.49 -22.00
C LEU A 347 3.18 -18.97 -21.76
N VAL A 348 3.44 -18.57 -20.51
CA VAL A 348 3.56 -17.14 -20.14
C VAL A 348 4.63 -16.46 -20.97
N LYS A 349 5.78 -17.10 -21.16
CA LYS A 349 6.88 -16.54 -21.97
C LYS A 349 6.52 -16.52 -23.46
N LYS A 350 5.94 -17.61 -23.98
CA LYS A 350 5.62 -17.76 -25.41
C LYS A 350 4.61 -16.75 -25.87
N LEU A 351 3.55 -16.56 -25.11
CA LEU A 351 2.46 -15.64 -25.44
C LEU A 351 2.66 -14.23 -24.84
N LYS A 352 3.74 -14.01 -24.07
CA LYS A 352 4.02 -12.74 -23.36
C LYS A 352 2.81 -12.30 -22.50
N LEU A 353 2.26 -13.23 -21.72
CA LEU A 353 1.15 -12.95 -20.83
C LEU A 353 1.53 -11.87 -19.82
N LEU A 354 0.60 -10.96 -19.55
CA LEU A 354 0.84 -9.89 -18.57
C LEU A 354 0.74 -10.42 -17.13
N PRO A 355 1.46 -9.79 -16.17
CA PRO A 355 1.38 -10.14 -14.75
C PRO A 355 -0.02 -10.01 -14.13
N THR A 356 -0.93 -9.29 -14.80
CA THR A 356 -2.35 -9.15 -14.42
C THR A 356 -3.20 -10.37 -14.75
N THR A 357 -2.64 -11.35 -15.46
CA THR A 357 -3.31 -12.63 -15.75
C THR A 357 -3.59 -13.38 -14.47
N ASN A 358 -4.85 -13.80 -14.27
CA ASN A 358 -5.21 -14.61 -13.12
C ASN A 358 -4.63 -16.03 -13.27
N PRO A 359 -3.65 -16.43 -12.44
CA PRO A 359 -3.04 -17.76 -12.55
C PRO A 359 -4.04 -18.89 -12.29
N GLU A 360 -5.01 -18.67 -11.41
CA GLU A 360 -6.03 -19.65 -11.05
C GLU A 360 -6.91 -20.03 -12.25
N GLU A 361 -7.28 -19.03 -13.05
CA GLU A 361 -8.08 -19.26 -14.25
C GLU A 361 -7.31 -20.12 -15.27
N LEU A 362 -6.02 -19.84 -15.45
CA LEU A 362 -5.16 -20.60 -16.35
C LEU A 362 -4.94 -22.04 -15.86
N LEU A 363 -4.62 -22.22 -14.56
CA LEU A 363 -4.34 -23.53 -13.95
C LEU A 363 -5.58 -24.46 -13.92
N ASN A 364 -6.77 -23.91 -13.71
CA ASN A 364 -8.01 -24.66 -13.55
C ASN A 364 -8.85 -24.79 -14.83
N THR A 365 -8.33 -24.28 -15.97
CA THR A 365 -9.07 -24.36 -17.23
C THR A 365 -9.10 -25.78 -17.76
N LYS A 366 -10.30 -26.28 -18.03
CA LYS A 366 -10.56 -27.59 -18.63
C LYS A 366 -10.30 -27.58 -20.14
N VAL A 367 -9.97 -28.75 -20.68
CA VAL A 367 -9.85 -28.96 -22.13
C VAL A 367 -11.11 -28.47 -22.84
N GLY A 368 -10.94 -27.77 -23.95
CA GLY A 368 -12.03 -27.21 -24.75
C GLY A 368 -12.61 -25.91 -24.23
N LYS A 369 -12.28 -25.46 -23.02
CA LYS A 369 -12.78 -24.20 -22.48
C LYS A 369 -11.96 -23.01 -23.00
N LYS A 370 -12.64 -22.04 -23.61
CA LYS A 370 -12.05 -20.79 -24.11
C LYS A 370 -11.61 -19.90 -22.96
N LEU A 371 -10.40 -19.37 -23.04
CA LEU A 371 -9.82 -18.31 -22.19
C LEU A 371 -9.50 -17.09 -23.02
N ILE A 372 -9.59 -15.90 -22.40
CA ILE A 372 -9.14 -14.64 -22.99
C ILE A 372 -8.20 -14.01 -21.99
N LEU A 373 -6.92 -13.97 -22.34
CA LEU A 373 -5.86 -13.49 -21.44
C LEU A 373 -5.16 -12.26 -22.03
N PRO A 374 -4.82 -11.27 -21.19
CA PRO A 374 -4.05 -10.11 -21.63
C PRO A 374 -2.61 -10.48 -21.93
N VAL A 375 -2.12 -10.03 -23.09
CA VAL A 375 -0.74 -10.19 -23.55
C VAL A 375 -0.11 -8.83 -23.80
N GLU A 376 1.21 -8.80 -24.03
CA GLU A 376 1.88 -7.57 -24.41
C GLU A 376 1.27 -7.00 -25.71
N GLY A 377 0.64 -5.82 -25.58
CA GLY A 377 0.03 -5.12 -26.71
C GLY A 377 -1.31 -5.67 -27.17
N GLY A 378 -2.03 -6.52 -26.39
CA GLY A 378 -3.34 -7.05 -26.83
C GLY A 378 -3.92 -8.14 -25.95
N PHE A 379 -4.60 -9.09 -26.60
CA PHE A 379 -5.27 -10.23 -25.97
C PHE A 379 -4.99 -11.51 -26.75
N ALA A 380 -4.87 -12.62 -26.02
CA ALA A 380 -4.83 -13.96 -26.56
C ALA A 380 -6.16 -14.68 -26.27
N VAL A 381 -6.78 -15.23 -27.29
CA VAL A 381 -7.82 -16.25 -27.16
C VAL A 381 -7.14 -17.59 -27.21
N LEU A 382 -7.28 -18.42 -26.18
CA LEU A 382 -6.66 -19.73 -26.13
C LEU A 382 -7.62 -20.79 -25.59
N VAL A 383 -7.40 -22.03 -26.03
CA VAL A 383 -8.17 -23.20 -25.64
C VAL A 383 -7.18 -24.35 -25.40
N PRO A 384 -7.12 -24.92 -24.20
CA PRO A 384 -6.31 -26.14 -23.98
C PRO A 384 -6.92 -27.31 -24.75
N THR A 385 -6.10 -28.04 -25.47
CA THR A 385 -6.51 -29.20 -26.28
C THR A 385 -6.19 -30.52 -25.63
N THR A 386 -5.31 -30.54 -24.64
CA THR A 386 -4.93 -31.72 -23.88
C THR A 386 -4.95 -31.41 -22.37
N GLU A 387 -5.12 -32.43 -21.54
CA GLU A 387 -4.88 -32.33 -20.11
C GLU A 387 -3.38 -32.15 -19.82
N PRO A 388 -2.99 -31.53 -18.68
CA PRO A 388 -1.60 -31.39 -18.31
C PRO A 388 -0.98 -32.76 -17.95
N GLU A 389 0.09 -33.12 -18.65
CA GLU A 389 0.83 -34.36 -18.46
C GLU A 389 2.21 -34.09 -17.88
N VAL A 390 2.67 -34.95 -16.98
CA VAL A 390 4.04 -34.97 -16.43
C VAL A 390 4.64 -36.31 -16.72
N ASN A 391 5.91 -36.34 -17.16
CA ASN A 391 6.63 -37.59 -17.36
C ASN A 391 7.09 -38.17 -16.02
N GLU A 392 7.53 -37.33 -15.11
CA GLU A 392 8.03 -37.69 -13.80
C GLU A 392 7.75 -36.59 -12.78
N PHE A 393 7.56 -37.01 -11.51
CA PHE A 393 7.41 -36.08 -10.39
C PHE A 393 8.77 -35.82 -9.76
N GLU A 394 9.31 -34.62 -9.92
CA GLU A 394 10.55 -34.21 -9.28
C GLU A 394 10.34 -33.99 -7.78
N GLU A 395 10.98 -34.77 -6.93
CA GLU A 395 10.78 -34.74 -5.47
C GLU A 395 11.03 -33.34 -4.86
N ASP A 396 12.07 -32.65 -5.30
CA ASP A 396 12.40 -31.32 -4.82
C ASP A 396 11.30 -30.29 -5.15
N LYS A 397 10.73 -30.37 -6.34
CA LYS A 397 9.61 -29.48 -6.73
C LYS A 397 8.33 -29.84 -5.96
N LEU A 398 8.05 -31.13 -5.78
CA LEU A 398 6.94 -31.60 -4.95
C LEU A 398 7.06 -31.10 -3.51
N LYS A 399 8.24 -31.21 -2.91
CA LYS A 399 8.50 -30.73 -1.55
C LYS A 399 8.31 -29.22 -1.44
N ARG A 400 8.87 -28.45 -2.36
CA ARG A 400 8.71 -26.98 -2.37
C ARG A 400 7.25 -26.58 -2.56
N LEU A 401 6.53 -27.26 -3.45
CA LEU A 401 5.12 -27.00 -3.69
C LEU A 401 4.27 -27.32 -2.45
N LYS A 402 4.57 -28.44 -1.79
CA LYS A 402 3.92 -28.83 -0.53
C LYS A 402 4.12 -27.78 0.56
N GLU A 403 5.37 -27.33 0.77
CA GLU A 403 5.67 -26.28 1.74
C GLU A 403 4.98 -24.95 1.39
N PHE A 404 4.96 -24.59 0.11
CA PHE A 404 4.23 -23.39 -0.34
C PHE A 404 2.74 -23.48 0.00
N VAL A 405 2.07 -24.59 -0.35
CA VAL A 405 0.65 -24.80 -0.07
C VAL A 405 0.36 -24.84 1.42
N LEU A 406 1.22 -25.49 2.21
CA LEU A 406 1.09 -25.50 3.67
C LEU A 406 1.20 -24.08 4.25
N ASN A 407 2.14 -23.26 3.77
CA ASN A 407 2.28 -21.89 4.23
C ASN A 407 1.05 -21.04 3.87
N VAL A 408 0.52 -21.18 2.66
CA VAL A 408 -0.72 -20.50 2.26
C VAL A 408 -1.91 -20.91 3.14
N LYS A 409 -2.05 -22.21 3.42
CA LYS A 409 -3.10 -22.72 4.32
C LYS A 409 -2.91 -22.20 5.76
N ARG A 410 -1.69 -22.18 6.29
CA ARG A 410 -1.36 -21.63 7.63
C ARG A 410 -1.73 -20.17 7.73
N ASP A 411 -1.34 -19.38 6.73
CA ASP A 411 -1.69 -17.94 6.69
C ASP A 411 -3.21 -17.75 6.62
N SER A 412 -3.90 -18.52 5.79
CA SER A 412 -5.36 -18.48 5.69
C SER A 412 -6.04 -18.85 7.02
N ASP A 413 -5.62 -19.93 7.66
CA ASP A 413 -6.17 -20.39 8.93
C ASP A 413 -5.92 -19.38 10.05
N TYR A 414 -4.73 -18.77 10.08
CA TYR A 414 -4.40 -17.69 11.00
C TYR A 414 -5.30 -16.46 10.77
N GLN A 415 -5.49 -16.01 9.53
CA GLN A 415 -6.37 -14.88 9.24
C GLN A 415 -7.83 -15.21 9.57
N ASN A 416 -8.29 -16.41 9.28
CA ASN A 416 -9.63 -16.88 9.62
C ASN A 416 -9.85 -16.89 11.14
N LEU A 417 -8.88 -17.38 11.91
CA LEU A 417 -8.91 -17.33 13.36
C LEU A 417 -9.02 -15.88 13.87
N LEU A 418 -8.15 -14.99 13.38
CA LEU A 418 -8.19 -13.58 13.81
C LEU A 418 -9.51 -12.89 13.46
N ASN A 419 -10.05 -13.18 12.29
CA ASN A 419 -11.35 -12.64 11.87
C ASN A 419 -12.46 -13.14 12.78
N LEU A 420 -12.47 -14.43 13.12
CA LEU A 420 -13.45 -15.02 14.03
C LEU A 420 -13.37 -14.42 15.45
N LEU A 421 -12.15 -14.30 15.98
CA LEU A 421 -11.92 -13.69 17.29
C LEU A 421 -12.41 -12.23 17.33
N ARG A 422 -12.11 -11.46 16.30
CA ARG A 422 -12.56 -10.06 16.20
C ARG A 422 -14.06 -9.92 16.04
N GLN A 423 -14.71 -10.80 15.28
CA GLN A 423 -16.16 -10.78 15.13
C GLN A 423 -16.90 -11.08 16.46
N LYS A 424 -16.34 -11.95 17.29
CA LYS A 424 -16.90 -12.28 18.61
C LYS A 424 -16.58 -11.26 19.68
N ALA A 425 -15.49 -10.51 19.53
CA ALA A 425 -15.00 -9.61 20.55
C ALA A 425 -15.74 -8.27 20.59
N THR A 426 -15.88 -7.73 21.80
CA THR A 426 -16.29 -6.35 22.03
C THR A 426 -15.05 -5.47 22.15
N ILE A 427 -14.73 -4.73 21.08
CA ILE A 427 -13.58 -3.84 21.04
C ILE A 427 -14.06 -2.39 21.10
N LYS A 428 -13.56 -1.63 22.08
CA LYS A 428 -13.85 -0.20 22.25
C LYS A 428 -12.56 0.60 22.25
N VAL A 429 -12.49 1.69 21.49
CA VAL A 429 -11.29 2.53 21.35
C VAL A 429 -11.56 3.93 21.89
N ASN A 430 -10.67 4.43 22.73
CA ASN A 430 -10.67 5.80 23.19
C ASN A 430 -10.09 6.72 22.12
N GLN A 431 -10.94 7.27 21.27
CA GLN A 431 -10.54 8.10 20.13
C GLN A 431 -9.76 9.36 20.56
N SER A 432 -10.09 9.96 21.69
CA SER A 432 -9.41 11.16 22.19
C SER A 432 -7.97 10.83 22.61
N LEU A 433 -7.80 9.77 23.40
CA LEU A 433 -6.49 9.34 23.87
C LEU A 433 -5.64 8.79 22.72
N PHE A 434 -6.23 8.02 21.79
CA PHE A 434 -5.55 7.49 20.60
C PHE A 434 -4.98 8.60 19.70
N ARG A 435 -5.70 9.71 19.54
CA ARG A 435 -5.23 10.88 18.76
C ARG A 435 -4.17 11.69 19.49
N SER A 436 -4.21 11.74 20.82
CA SER A 436 -3.27 12.54 21.63
C SER A 436 -1.89 11.89 21.81
N VAL A 437 -1.72 10.63 21.44
CA VAL A 437 -0.40 9.95 21.48
C VAL A 437 0.52 10.59 20.44
N GLN A 438 1.65 11.16 20.92
CA GLN A 438 2.71 11.76 20.12
C GLN A 438 3.93 10.86 20.05
#